data_71cbff6d68fc7f17de6ebe0361bb3777
#
_entry.id   71cbff6d68fc7f17de6ebe0361bb3777
#
_cell.length_a   1.000
_cell.length_b   1.000
_cell.length_c   1.000
_cell.angle_alpha   90.00
_cell.angle_beta   90.00
_cell.angle_gamma   90.00
#
_symmetry.space_group_name_H-M   'P 1'
#
loop_
_entity.id
_entity.type
_entity.pdbx_description
1 polymer ?
#
loop_
_entity_poly.entity_id
_entity_poly.type
_entity_poly.pdbx_seq_one_letter_code
_entity_poly.pdbx_strand_id
1 'polypeptide(L)'
;YNLLNGIHTANSHDLIQGMARDEWGFKGVVMTDWFTSQDMPMITGKFKPAYPISASTGCIYAGNDIQMPGCQKNVDDIVEAVKTGKEIDGYKITKADLQFNAANVIRVVARTM
;
A
#
# COMPACT_ATOMS: atom_id res chain seq x y z
N TYR A 1 9.09 -0.65 7.32
CA TYR A 1 9.87 0.61 7.39
C TYR A 1 11.06 0.63 6.42
N ASN A 2 11.43 -0.52 5.86
CA ASN A 2 12.62 -0.63 5.00
C ASN A 2 12.36 -0.11 3.59
N LEU A 3 13.43 0.40 2.99
CA LEU A 3 13.49 0.68 1.56
C LEU A 3 14.22 -0.44 0.84
N LEU A 4 13.72 -0.82 -0.32
CA LEU A 4 14.42 -1.69 -1.26
C LEU A 4 14.57 -0.95 -2.58
N ASN A 5 15.81 -0.76 -3.02
CA ASN A 5 16.12 0.03 -4.23
C ASN A 5 15.45 1.42 -4.25
N GLY A 6 15.36 2.07 -3.09
CA GLY A 6 14.77 3.40 -2.94
C GLY A 6 13.24 3.45 -2.86
N ILE A 7 12.56 2.30 -2.85
CA ILE A 7 11.11 2.19 -2.73
C ILE A 7 10.77 1.55 -1.39
N HIS A 8 9.80 2.11 -0.66
CA HIS A 8 9.29 1.45 0.54
C HIS A 8 8.76 0.05 0.20
N THR A 9 9.12 -0.95 1.01
CA THR A 9 8.64 -2.32 0.80
C THR A 9 7.12 -2.41 0.78
N ALA A 10 6.44 -1.57 1.59
CA ALA A 10 4.98 -1.46 1.61
C ALA A 10 4.37 -0.94 0.28
N ASN A 11 5.15 -0.21 -0.53
CA ASN A 11 4.75 0.35 -1.82
C ASN A 11 5.38 -0.37 -3.01
N SER A 12 6.09 -1.47 -2.77
CA SER A 12 6.81 -2.18 -3.83
C SER A 12 5.90 -3.18 -4.56
N HIS A 13 5.45 -2.79 -5.73
CA HIS A 13 4.70 -3.67 -6.64
C HIS A 13 5.52 -4.92 -7.02
N ASP A 14 6.81 -4.76 -7.27
CA ASP A 14 7.69 -5.88 -7.65
C ASP A 14 7.77 -6.95 -6.55
N LEU A 15 7.86 -6.53 -5.27
CA LEU A 15 7.90 -7.46 -4.16
C LEU A 15 6.55 -8.12 -3.90
N ILE A 16 5.48 -7.32 -3.83
CA ILE A 16 4.18 -7.80 -3.36
C ILE A 16 3.43 -8.48 -4.51
N GLN A 17 3.26 -7.79 -5.62
CA GLN A 17 2.56 -8.37 -6.77
C GLN A 17 3.49 -9.32 -7.55
N GLY A 18 4.65 -8.85 -7.98
CA GLY A 18 5.55 -9.63 -8.84
C GLY A 18 6.05 -10.89 -8.15
N MET A 19 6.80 -10.75 -7.06
CA MET A 19 7.39 -11.91 -6.40
C MET A 19 6.36 -12.72 -5.59
N ALA A 20 5.70 -12.08 -4.62
CA ALA A 20 4.86 -12.83 -3.69
C ALA A 20 3.63 -13.43 -4.37
N ARG A 21 2.91 -12.65 -5.18
CA ARG A 21 1.66 -13.12 -5.78
C ARG A 21 1.87 -13.88 -7.08
N ASP A 22 2.65 -13.34 -8.02
CA ASP A 22 2.77 -13.92 -9.36
C ASP A 22 3.77 -15.08 -9.38
N GLU A 23 4.97 -14.94 -8.81
CA GLU A 23 5.97 -16.01 -8.82
C GLU A 23 5.69 -17.08 -7.74
N TRP A 24 5.41 -16.67 -6.49
CA TRP A 24 5.22 -17.63 -5.39
C TRP A 24 3.78 -18.08 -5.21
N GLY A 25 2.83 -17.49 -5.94
CA GLY A 25 1.42 -17.87 -5.90
C GLY A 25 0.71 -17.51 -4.60
N PHE A 26 1.19 -16.51 -3.84
CA PHE A 26 0.56 -16.08 -2.60
C PHE A 26 -0.84 -15.50 -2.85
N LYS A 27 -1.85 -16.08 -2.20
CA LYS A 27 -3.28 -15.72 -2.37
C LYS A 27 -3.93 -15.16 -1.11
N GLY A 28 -3.13 -14.81 -0.13
CA GLY A 28 -3.59 -14.22 1.13
C GLY A 28 -3.68 -12.70 1.09
N VAL A 29 -3.90 -12.13 2.26
CA VAL A 29 -3.89 -10.69 2.50
C VAL A 29 -2.48 -10.25 2.87
N VAL A 30 -2.06 -9.13 2.28
CA VAL A 30 -0.86 -8.41 2.69
C VAL A 30 -1.31 -7.21 3.53
N MET A 31 -0.67 -7.03 4.67
CA MET A 31 -0.95 -5.94 5.59
C MET A 31 0.34 -5.19 5.91
N THR A 32 0.28 -3.87 5.99
CA THR A 32 1.43 -3.09 6.45
C THR A 32 1.69 -3.33 7.93
N ASP A 33 2.91 -3.07 8.37
CA ASP A 33 3.16 -2.79 9.78
C ASP A 33 2.57 -1.40 10.13
N TRP A 34 2.63 -1.02 11.45
CA TRP A 34 2.05 0.23 11.91
C TRP A 34 2.75 1.44 11.31
N PHE A 35 1.96 2.32 10.69
CA PHE A 35 2.39 3.59 10.10
C PHE A 35 3.35 3.49 8.91
N THR A 36 3.58 2.32 8.34
CA THR A 36 4.44 2.19 7.15
C THR A 36 3.82 2.78 5.88
N SER A 37 2.51 3.03 5.88
CA SER A 37 1.84 3.77 4.81
C SER A 37 2.22 5.25 4.76
N GLN A 38 2.82 5.78 5.83
CA GLN A 38 3.35 7.15 5.92
C GLN A 38 4.61 7.15 6.79
N ASP A 39 5.63 7.92 6.40
CA ASP A 39 6.80 8.15 7.24
C ASP A 39 6.38 8.94 8.49
N MET A 40 6.74 8.40 9.63
CA MET A 40 6.44 9.02 10.92
C MET A 40 7.64 9.79 11.44
N PRO A 41 7.59 11.12 11.50
CA PRO A 41 8.67 11.93 12.09
C PRO A 41 9.03 11.53 13.53
N MET A 42 8.07 10.95 14.25
CA MET A 42 8.27 10.46 15.63
C MET A 42 9.17 9.23 15.71
N ILE A 43 9.19 8.39 14.67
CA ILE A 43 10.01 7.17 14.65
C ILE A 43 11.36 7.46 14.00
N THR A 44 11.36 8.27 12.96
CA THR A 44 12.55 8.58 12.16
C THR A 44 13.33 9.80 12.66
N GLY A 45 12.79 10.52 13.65
CA GLY A 45 13.36 11.76 14.14
C GLY A 45 13.26 12.89 13.11
N LYS A 46 14.25 13.81 13.10
CA LYS A 46 14.31 14.93 12.15
C LYS A 46 14.79 14.50 10.75
N PHE A 47 14.62 13.25 10.39
CA PHE A 47 15.11 12.72 9.14
C PHE A 47 14.27 13.26 7.98
N LYS A 48 14.90 14.04 7.11
CA LYS A 48 14.30 14.39 5.82
C LYS A 48 14.53 13.21 4.89
N PRO A 49 13.50 12.46 4.50
CA PRO A 49 13.71 11.28 3.68
C PRO A 49 14.37 11.68 2.35
N ALA A 50 15.42 10.96 1.99
CA ALA A 50 16.06 11.11 0.69
C ALA A 50 15.25 10.47 -0.44
N TYR A 51 14.20 9.73 -0.09
CA TYR A 51 13.36 8.95 -0.99
C TYR A 51 11.89 9.28 -0.79
N PRO A 52 11.01 8.93 -1.74
CA PRO A 52 9.58 9.12 -1.61
C PRO A 52 9.01 8.53 -0.32
N ILE A 53 8.04 9.22 0.25
CA ILE A 53 7.33 8.78 1.45
C ILE A 53 6.52 7.51 1.13
N SER A 54 6.44 6.59 2.09
CA SER A 54 5.48 5.49 2.02
C SER A 54 4.07 6.05 1.96
N ALA A 55 3.32 5.72 0.92
CA ALA A 55 2.03 6.33 0.62
C ALA A 55 0.89 5.32 0.63
N SER A 56 -0.30 5.76 1.03
CA SER A 56 -1.51 4.93 0.99
C SER A 56 -1.90 4.52 -0.43
N THR A 57 -1.77 5.43 -1.38
CA THR A 57 -1.96 5.13 -2.81
C THR A 57 -0.93 4.13 -3.32
N GLY A 58 0.32 4.23 -2.85
CA GLY A 58 1.38 3.27 -3.15
C GLY A 58 1.11 1.87 -2.58
N CYS A 59 0.46 1.76 -1.42
CA CYS A 59 0.01 0.47 -0.88
C CYS A 59 -1.03 -0.18 -1.81
N ILE A 60 -2.04 0.57 -2.23
CA ILE A 60 -3.05 0.07 -3.18
C ILE A 60 -2.40 -0.35 -4.50
N TYR A 61 -1.50 0.48 -5.05
CA TYR A 61 -0.77 0.17 -6.27
C TYR A 61 0.04 -1.12 -6.18
N ALA A 62 0.68 -1.35 -5.04
CA ALA A 62 1.54 -2.52 -4.81
C ALA A 62 0.77 -3.82 -4.53
N GLY A 63 -0.54 -3.78 -4.27
CA GLY A 63 -1.31 -4.94 -3.83
C GLY A 63 -1.16 -5.23 -2.33
N ASN A 64 -0.89 -4.20 -1.52
CA ASN A 64 -0.87 -4.24 -0.07
C ASN A 64 -2.28 -3.89 0.42
N ASP A 65 -3.01 -4.89 0.90
CA ASP A 65 -4.47 -4.85 1.00
C ASP A 65 -4.99 -4.08 2.23
N ILE A 66 -4.24 -4.08 3.31
CA ILE A 66 -4.65 -3.48 4.59
C ILE A 66 -3.54 -2.58 5.13
N GLN A 67 -3.91 -1.36 5.47
CA GLN A 67 -2.99 -0.35 6.03
C GLN A 67 -3.22 -0.20 7.53
N MET A 68 -2.15 -0.34 8.32
CA MET A 68 -2.19 -0.26 9.77
C MET A 68 -1.55 1.03 10.30
N PRO A 69 -2.16 1.72 11.27
CA PRO A 69 -3.55 1.56 11.71
C PRO A 69 -4.54 2.23 10.76
N GLY A 70 -4.06 2.90 9.72
CA GLY A 70 -4.84 3.75 8.84
C GLY A 70 -5.30 5.05 9.50
N CYS A 71 -5.67 6.02 8.69
CA CYS A 71 -6.27 7.28 9.14
C CYS A 71 -7.18 7.86 8.05
N GLN A 72 -7.94 8.89 8.40
CA GLN A 72 -8.86 9.52 7.45
C GLN A 72 -8.13 10.04 6.20
N LYS A 73 -6.94 10.62 6.36
CA LYS A 73 -6.13 11.07 5.23
C LYS A 73 -5.83 9.94 4.24
N ASN A 74 -5.54 8.73 4.71
CA ASN A 74 -5.30 7.59 3.82
C ASN A 74 -6.52 7.28 2.95
N VAL A 75 -7.71 7.34 3.55
CA VAL A 75 -8.97 7.13 2.82
C VAL A 75 -9.21 8.25 1.81
N ASP A 76 -9.00 9.50 2.22
CA ASP A 76 -9.22 10.67 1.37
C ASP A 76 -8.29 10.67 0.15
N ASP A 77 -7.00 10.37 0.35
CA ASP A 77 -6.01 10.26 -0.73
C ASP A 77 -6.40 9.17 -1.76
N ILE A 78 -6.80 7.99 -1.28
CA ILE A 78 -7.23 6.88 -2.14
C ILE A 78 -8.50 7.25 -2.92
N VAL A 79 -9.49 7.84 -2.23
CA VAL A 79 -10.75 8.25 -2.85
C VAL A 79 -10.51 9.34 -3.90
N GLU A 80 -9.69 10.33 -3.59
CA GLU A 80 -9.34 11.40 -4.53
C GLU A 80 -8.62 10.83 -5.76
N ALA A 81 -7.60 9.99 -5.56
CA ALA A 81 -6.85 9.37 -6.65
C ALA A 81 -7.76 8.58 -7.60
N VAL A 82 -8.67 7.76 -7.06
CA VAL A 82 -9.59 6.95 -7.87
C VAL A 82 -10.63 7.82 -8.58
N LYS A 83 -11.20 8.83 -7.91
CA LYS A 83 -12.22 9.71 -8.48
C LYS A 83 -11.68 10.64 -9.57
N THR A 84 -10.48 11.18 -9.37
CA THR A 84 -9.91 12.18 -10.27
C THR A 84 -8.98 11.60 -11.32
N GLY A 85 -8.48 10.38 -11.11
CA GLY A 85 -7.44 9.77 -11.93
C GLY A 85 -6.08 10.46 -11.82
N LYS A 86 -5.91 11.35 -10.83
CA LYS A 86 -4.65 12.04 -10.58
C LYS A 86 -3.68 11.17 -9.82
N GLU A 87 -2.39 11.44 -10.04
CA GLU A 87 -1.31 10.90 -9.21
C GLU A 87 -1.32 11.59 -7.84
N ILE A 88 -1.28 10.81 -6.77
CA ILE A 88 -1.15 11.29 -5.39
C ILE A 88 0.04 10.58 -4.75
N ASP A 89 0.92 11.34 -4.14
CA ASP A 89 2.16 10.86 -3.50
C ASP A 89 3.04 9.98 -4.42
N GLY A 90 3.06 10.29 -5.72
CA GLY A 90 3.85 9.57 -6.71
C GLY A 90 3.19 8.31 -7.29
N TYR A 91 1.94 8.01 -6.93
CA TYR A 91 1.23 6.83 -7.41
C TYR A 91 -0.11 7.18 -8.07
N LYS A 92 -0.33 6.58 -9.23
CA LYS A 92 -1.62 6.62 -9.92
C LYS A 92 -2.29 5.27 -9.73
N ILE A 93 -3.48 5.28 -9.16
CA ILE A 93 -4.28 4.08 -8.91
C ILE A 93 -5.63 4.17 -9.61
N THR A 94 -6.20 3.02 -9.89
CA THR A 94 -7.48 2.87 -10.56
C THR A 94 -8.50 2.21 -9.63
N LYS A 95 -9.76 2.25 -10.04
CA LYS A 95 -10.81 1.48 -9.36
C LYS A 95 -10.51 -0.03 -9.39
N ALA A 96 -9.88 -0.53 -10.46
CA ALA A 96 -9.52 -1.94 -10.57
C ALA A 96 -8.47 -2.35 -9.53
N ASP A 97 -7.48 -1.50 -9.25
CA ASP A 97 -6.48 -1.76 -8.20
C ASP A 97 -7.14 -1.85 -6.83
N LEU A 98 -8.06 -0.92 -6.53
CA LEU A 98 -8.81 -0.94 -5.28
C LEU A 98 -9.71 -2.18 -5.16
N GLN A 99 -10.38 -2.57 -6.24
CA GLN A 99 -11.20 -3.79 -6.28
C GLN A 99 -10.36 -5.06 -6.09
N PHE A 100 -9.16 -5.11 -6.65
CA PHE A 100 -8.23 -6.21 -6.47
C PHE A 100 -7.87 -6.40 -4.98
N ASN A 101 -7.45 -5.32 -4.31
CA ASN A 101 -7.13 -5.34 -2.89
C ASN A 101 -8.35 -5.76 -2.04
N ALA A 102 -9.51 -5.16 -2.28
CA ALA A 102 -10.74 -5.52 -1.59
C ALA A 102 -11.11 -7.01 -1.78
N ALA A 103 -10.95 -7.54 -2.99
CA ALA A 103 -11.23 -8.94 -3.28
C ALA A 103 -10.31 -9.90 -2.50
N ASN A 104 -9.04 -9.54 -2.27
CA ASN A 104 -8.13 -10.34 -1.45
C ASN A 104 -8.63 -10.44 -0.01
N VAL A 105 -9.06 -9.31 0.58
CA VAL A 105 -9.63 -9.28 1.93
C VAL A 105 -10.90 -10.14 2.00
N ILE A 106 -11.82 -9.98 1.06
CA ILE A 106 -13.08 -10.74 1.02
C ILE A 106 -12.81 -12.25 0.92
N ARG A 107 -11.85 -12.67 0.09
CA ARG A 107 -11.50 -14.10 -0.04
C ARG A 107 -10.98 -14.71 1.27
N VAL A 108 -10.20 -13.96 2.04
CA VAL A 108 -9.71 -14.44 3.34
C VAL A 108 -10.85 -14.52 4.34
N VAL A 109 -11.68 -13.48 4.44
CA VAL A 109 -12.86 -13.46 5.31
C VAL A 109 -13.80 -14.63 4.99
N ALA A 110 -14.09 -14.86 3.71
CA ALA A 110 -14.96 -15.96 3.28
C ALA A 110 -14.44 -17.36 3.65
N ARG A 111 -13.13 -17.52 3.85
CA ARG A 111 -12.52 -18.80 4.28
C ARG A 111 -12.58 -19.00 5.79
N THR A 112 -12.83 -17.94 6.56
CA THR A 112 -12.89 -17.99 8.02
C THR A 112 -14.34 -18.14 8.55
N MET A 113 -15.31 -18.02 7.66
CA MET A 113 -16.74 -18.24 7.95
C MET A 113 -17.15 -19.68 7.70
#